data_50634d3cfde38781f604730313bb80fb
#
_entry.id   50634d3cfde38781f604730313bb80fb
#
_cell.length_a   1.000
_cell.length_b   1.000
_cell.length_c   1.000
_cell.angle_alpha   90.00
_cell.angle_beta   90.00
_cell.angle_gamma   90.00
#
_symmetry.space_group_name_H-M   'P 1'
#
loop_
_entity.id
_entity.type
_entity.pdbx_description
1 polymer ?
#
loop_
_entity_poly.entity_id
_entity_poly.type
_entity_poly.pdbx_seq_one_letter_code
_entity_poly.pdbx_strand_id
1 'polypeptide(L)'
;MKILQYVIYMDESAKEGDFYGNFYGGALVRSTDLLLITEELSVLKQSLNLYGEVKWQKVTSQYLAKYLQLTKRFFDFIEQDLIKIRIMFTHNYREPTNLTRDQINNAFTQLYYQFFKHAFGLQYSNPDRMSQVSLRLYFDELPINPSQKQNFKKFIVDLGQSSNFLNANLLIRDEDIAEVRSHDHVISSLGICP
;
A
#
# COMPACT_ATOMS: atom_id res chain seq x y z
N MET A 1 10.72 -7.73 -25.14
CA MET A 1 10.96 -6.65 -24.17
C MET A 1 10.58 -7.19 -22.78
N LYS A 2 11.46 -7.12 -21.80
CA LYS A 2 11.16 -7.62 -20.44
C LYS A 2 10.26 -6.58 -19.75
N ILE A 3 9.05 -6.97 -19.38
CA ILE A 3 8.16 -6.11 -18.59
C ILE A 3 8.49 -6.38 -17.11
N LEU A 4 8.91 -5.35 -16.41
CA LEU A 4 9.00 -5.38 -14.95
C LEU A 4 7.62 -5.05 -14.39
N GLN A 5 7.14 -5.82 -13.43
CA GLN A 5 5.86 -5.54 -12.77
C GLN A 5 6.06 -5.43 -11.27
N TYR A 6 5.58 -4.33 -10.71
CA TYR A 6 5.46 -4.14 -9.26
C TYR A 6 3.99 -4.28 -8.84
N VAL A 7 3.79 -4.91 -7.73
CA VAL A 7 2.49 -5.02 -7.04
C VAL A 7 2.58 -4.18 -5.77
N ILE A 8 1.61 -3.28 -5.57
CA ILE A 8 1.54 -2.44 -4.39
C ILE A 8 0.21 -2.70 -3.69
N TYR A 9 0.29 -3.16 -2.45
CA TYR A 9 -0.85 -3.26 -1.54
C TYR A 9 -0.89 -2.00 -0.70
N MET A 10 -2.06 -1.40 -0.56
CA MET A 10 -2.24 -0.14 0.16
C MET A 10 -3.44 -0.23 1.09
N ASP A 11 -3.29 0.38 2.24
CA ASP A 11 -4.29 0.44 3.28
C ASP A 11 -4.20 1.79 3.99
N GLU A 12 -5.27 2.22 4.63
CA GLU A 12 -5.31 3.48 5.36
C GLU A 12 -6.00 3.35 6.72
N SER A 13 -5.69 4.28 7.59
CA SER A 13 -6.40 4.48 8.86
C SER A 13 -6.68 5.96 9.07
N ALA A 14 -7.94 6.31 9.08
CA ALA A 14 -8.39 7.68 9.36
C ALA A 14 -8.47 7.99 10.87
N LYS A 15 -7.94 7.12 11.74
CA LYS A 15 -7.96 7.35 13.19
C LYS A 15 -7.12 8.57 13.54
N GLU A 16 -7.73 9.50 14.22
CA GLU A 16 -7.04 10.63 14.83
C GLU A 16 -6.45 10.18 16.16
N GLY A 17 -5.12 10.20 16.25
CA GLY A 17 -4.42 10.13 17.53
C GLY A 17 -4.16 11.55 18.06
N ASP A 18 -3.57 11.66 19.24
CA ASP A 18 -3.29 12.96 19.86
C ASP A 18 -2.33 13.83 19.04
N PHE A 19 -1.38 13.22 18.35
CA PHE A 19 -0.33 13.91 17.60
C PHE A 19 -0.38 13.70 16.09
N TYR A 20 -0.86 12.56 15.64
CA TYR A 20 -0.86 12.15 14.25
C TYR A 20 -2.21 11.58 13.82
N GLY A 21 -2.55 11.81 12.59
CA GLY A 21 -3.75 11.27 11.95
C GLY A 21 -3.51 10.92 10.48
N ASN A 22 -4.56 10.42 9.81
CA ASN A 22 -4.53 10.10 8.39
C ASN A 22 -3.31 9.24 8.00
N PHE A 23 -3.23 8.03 8.54
CA PHE A 23 -2.17 7.10 8.20
C PHE A 23 -2.47 6.43 6.86
N TYR A 24 -1.50 6.43 5.96
CA TYR A 24 -1.53 5.70 4.70
C TYR A 24 -0.32 4.80 4.66
N GLY A 25 -0.54 3.52 4.46
CA GLY A 25 0.52 2.53 4.41
C GLY A 25 0.52 1.76 3.09
N GLY A 26 1.66 1.22 2.72
CA GLY A 26 1.72 0.35 1.56
C GLY A 26 2.96 -0.53 1.53
N ALA A 27 2.78 -1.70 0.90
CA ALA A 27 3.82 -2.67 0.62
C ALA A 27 4.01 -2.82 -0.88
N LEU A 28 5.21 -2.58 -1.36
CA LEU A 28 5.61 -2.82 -2.74
C LEU A 28 6.39 -4.11 -2.85
N VAL A 29 6.01 -4.98 -3.79
CA VAL A 29 6.65 -6.26 -4.07
C VAL A 29 6.86 -6.39 -5.58
N ARG A 30 7.98 -7.00 -6.02
CA ARG A 30 8.13 -7.40 -7.41
C ARG A 30 7.20 -8.57 -7.71
N SER A 31 6.54 -8.58 -8.86
CA SER A 31 5.63 -9.68 -9.22
C SER A 31 6.35 -11.05 -9.28
N THR A 32 7.65 -11.06 -9.55
CA THR A 32 8.48 -12.26 -9.56
C THR A 32 8.64 -12.89 -8.17
N ASP A 33 8.60 -12.07 -7.12
CA ASP A 33 8.87 -12.49 -5.75
C ASP A 33 7.57 -12.75 -4.97
N LEU A 34 6.44 -12.28 -5.54
CA LEU A 34 5.13 -12.30 -4.88
C LEU A 34 4.68 -13.71 -4.48
N LEU A 35 4.85 -14.68 -5.37
CA LEU A 35 4.42 -16.05 -5.11
C LEU A 35 5.20 -16.64 -3.94
N LEU A 36 6.53 -16.52 -3.97
CA LEU A 36 7.41 -17.00 -2.89
C LEU A 36 7.01 -16.42 -1.53
N ILE A 37 6.85 -15.09 -1.47
CA ILE A 37 6.50 -14.38 -0.23
C ILE A 37 5.12 -14.85 0.28
N THR A 38 4.14 -14.93 -0.62
CA THR A 38 2.78 -15.30 -0.27
C THR A 38 2.70 -16.73 0.24
N GLU A 39 3.38 -17.66 -0.42
CA GLU A 39 3.41 -19.07 -0.01
C GLU A 39 4.10 -19.23 1.36
N GLU A 40 5.27 -18.65 1.56
CA GLU A 40 6.00 -18.77 2.82
C GLU A 40 5.22 -18.16 4.00
N LEU A 41 4.64 -16.97 3.84
CA LEU A 41 3.83 -16.35 4.89
C LEU A 41 2.55 -17.16 5.16
N SER A 42 1.92 -17.72 4.13
CA SER A 42 0.72 -18.56 4.28
C SER A 42 1.02 -19.86 5.02
N VAL A 43 2.09 -20.55 4.65
CA VAL A 43 2.54 -21.77 5.32
C VAL A 43 2.87 -21.48 6.78
N LEU A 44 3.59 -20.39 7.05
CA LEU A 44 3.92 -19.99 8.41
C LEU A 44 2.65 -19.65 9.23
N LYS A 45 1.71 -18.87 8.67
CA LYS A 45 0.43 -18.59 9.33
C LYS A 45 -0.32 -19.87 9.71
N GLN A 46 -0.40 -20.82 8.77
CA GLN A 46 -1.06 -22.11 9.01
C GLN A 46 -0.35 -22.92 10.10
N SER A 47 0.97 -23.03 10.06
CA SER A 47 1.76 -23.76 11.08
C SER A 47 1.61 -23.17 12.48
N LEU A 48 1.41 -21.86 12.56
CA LEU A 48 1.16 -21.14 13.82
C LEU A 48 -0.31 -21.18 14.27
N ASN A 49 -1.20 -21.77 13.47
CA ASN A 49 -2.65 -21.75 13.67
C ASN A 49 -3.20 -20.31 13.81
N LEU A 50 -2.69 -19.38 12.98
CA LEU A 50 -3.17 -18.02 12.88
C LEU A 50 -4.11 -17.90 11.67
N TYR A 51 -5.40 -18.06 11.94
CA TYR A 51 -6.44 -17.98 10.90
C TYR A 51 -7.04 -16.57 10.86
N GLY A 52 -7.20 -16.07 9.63
CA GLY A 52 -7.78 -14.75 9.39
C GLY A 52 -6.74 -13.61 9.41
N GLU A 53 -7.24 -12.42 9.48
CA GLU A 53 -6.45 -11.19 9.43
C GLU A 53 -5.63 -10.97 10.70
N VAL A 54 -4.40 -10.52 10.52
CA VAL A 54 -3.48 -10.15 11.61
C VAL A 54 -3.83 -8.73 12.06
N LYS A 55 -4.33 -8.60 13.29
CA LYS A 55 -4.65 -7.29 13.88
C LYS A 55 -3.98 -7.16 15.24
N TRP A 56 -3.45 -5.98 15.52
CA TRP A 56 -2.83 -5.68 16.82
C TRP A 56 -3.77 -5.99 17.99
N GLN A 57 -5.04 -5.68 17.84
CA GLN A 57 -6.07 -5.92 18.86
C GLN A 57 -6.30 -7.39 19.19
N LYS A 58 -5.86 -8.31 18.32
CA LYS A 58 -5.95 -9.77 18.52
C LYS A 58 -4.72 -10.35 19.21
N VAL A 59 -3.69 -9.53 19.46
CA VAL A 59 -2.46 -9.98 20.12
C VAL A 59 -2.72 -10.09 21.63
N THR A 60 -2.72 -11.31 22.12
CA THR A 60 -2.83 -11.62 23.56
C THR A 60 -1.54 -12.27 24.03
N SER A 61 -1.30 -12.31 25.34
CA SER A 61 -0.12 -12.95 25.91
C SER A 61 0.07 -14.41 25.41
N GLN A 62 -1.04 -15.14 25.23
CA GLN A 62 -1.04 -16.53 24.75
C GLN A 62 -0.58 -16.62 23.28
N TYR A 63 -0.92 -15.65 22.46
CA TYR A 63 -0.61 -15.67 21.02
C TYR A 63 0.62 -14.83 20.64
N LEU A 64 1.18 -14.07 21.59
CA LEU A 64 2.28 -13.13 21.35
C LEU A 64 3.46 -13.79 20.61
N ALA A 65 3.91 -14.96 21.07
CA ALA A 65 5.04 -15.66 20.45
C ALA A 65 4.78 -16.03 18.98
N LYS A 66 3.54 -16.38 18.64
CA LYS A 66 3.14 -16.69 17.26
C LYS A 66 3.14 -15.45 16.37
N TYR A 67 2.57 -14.35 16.86
CA TYR A 67 2.58 -13.07 16.15
C TYR A 67 4.00 -12.55 15.95
N LEU A 68 4.88 -12.69 16.96
CA LEU A 68 6.29 -12.31 16.84
C LEU A 68 7.02 -13.11 15.75
N GLN A 69 6.78 -14.43 15.66
CA GLN A 69 7.38 -15.26 14.60
C GLN A 69 6.93 -14.82 13.21
N LEU A 70 5.62 -14.59 13.02
CA LEU A 70 5.08 -14.15 11.74
C LEU A 70 5.62 -12.78 11.36
N THR A 71 5.60 -11.83 12.31
CA THR A 71 6.12 -10.47 12.10
C THR A 71 7.61 -10.48 11.78
N LYS A 72 8.40 -11.29 12.52
CA LYS A 72 9.82 -11.44 12.23
C LYS A 72 10.06 -11.90 10.79
N ARG A 73 9.36 -12.97 10.34
CA ARG A 73 9.51 -13.44 8.97
C ARG A 73 9.15 -12.38 7.93
N PHE A 74 8.13 -11.59 8.20
CA PHE A 74 7.77 -10.45 7.35
C PHE A 74 8.89 -9.40 7.28
N PHE A 75 9.51 -9.05 8.41
CA PHE A 75 10.65 -8.13 8.45
C PHE A 75 11.90 -8.72 7.79
N ASP A 76 12.11 -10.04 7.83
CA ASP A 76 13.20 -10.70 7.10
C ASP A 76 13.07 -10.47 5.58
N PHE A 77 11.85 -10.47 5.02
CA PHE A 77 11.63 -10.10 3.61
C PHE A 77 11.93 -8.63 3.31
N ILE A 78 11.68 -7.74 4.26
CA ILE A 78 12.03 -6.32 4.12
C ILE A 78 13.56 -6.16 4.12
N GLU A 79 14.26 -6.83 5.02
CA GLU A 79 15.72 -6.84 5.11
C GLU A 79 16.38 -7.38 3.81
N GLN A 80 15.75 -8.39 3.19
CA GLN A 80 16.18 -8.98 1.93
C GLN A 80 15.81 -8.13 0.68
N ASP A 81 15.24 -6.94 0.86
CA ASP A 81 14.74 -6.07 -0.22
C ASP A 81 13.65 -6.72 -1.12
N LEU A 82 12.95 -7.72 -0.60
CA LEU A 82 11.85 -8.39 -1.31
C LEU A 82 10.52 -7.65 -1.12
N ILE A 83 10.35 -6.98 0.02
CA ILE A 83 9.20 -6.11 0.34
C ILE A 83 9.72 -4.72 0.70
N LYS A 84 9.08 -3.68 0.16
CA LYS A 84 9.33 -2.29 0.57
C LYS A 84 8.09 -1.72 1.23
N ILE A 85 8.20 -1.33 2.49
CA ILE A 85 7.13 -0.68 3.23
C ILE A 85 7.33 0.83 3.24
N ARG A 86 6.23 1.56 3.07
CA ARG A 86 6.16 3.00 3.26
C ARG A 86 4.92 3.35 4.06
N ILE A 87 5.07 4.32 4.95
CA ILE A 87 3.98 4.86 5.75
C ILE A 87 4.06 6.38 5.66
N MET A 88 2.94 7.01 5.39
CA MET A 88 2.75 8.46 5.46
C MET A 88 1.66 8.75 6.50
N PHE A 89 1.82 9.83 7.23
CA PHE A 89 0.82 10.33 8.17
C PHE A 89 0.86 11.86 8.22
N THR A 90 -0.24 12.46 8.66
CA THR A 90 -0.33 13.89 8.89
C THR A 90 -0.08 14.21 10.36
N HIS A 91 0.55 15.35 10.63
CA HIS A 91 0.76 15.83 11.99
C HIS A 91 -0.41 16.74 12.39
N ASN A 92 -1.14 16.40 13.44
CA ASN A 92 -2.36 17.13 13.87
C ASN A 92 -2.06 18.56 14.32
N TYR A 93 -0.83 18.86 14.72
CA TYR A 93 -0.42 20.22 15.08
C TYR A 93 -0.39 21.19 13.89
N ARG A 94 -0.32 20.68 12.66
CA ARG A 94 -0.24 21.47 11.42
C ARG A 94 -1.52 21.31 10.62
N GLU A 95 -2.57 21.93 11.10
CA GLU A 95 -3.83 21.96 10.36
C GLU A 95 -3.72 22.96 9.19
N PRO A 96 -4.02 22.54 7.96
CA PRO A 96 -4.08 23.46 6.84
C PRO A 96 -5.23 24.45 7.03
N THR A 97 -4.93 25.74 6.94
CA THR A 97 -5.92 26.80 7.03
C THR A 97 -6.44 27.21 5.64
N ASN A 98 -7.64 27.78 5.58
CA ASN A 98 -8.25 28.29 4.35
C ASN A 98 -8.53 27.26 3.26
N LEU A 99 -8.84 26.02 3.65
CA LEU A 99 -9.27 25.00 2.70
C LEU A 99 -10.65 25.33 2.12
N THR A 100 -10.79 25.14 0.82
CA THR A 100 -12.10 25.15 0.17
C THR A 100 -12.90 23.90 0.55
N ARG A 101 -14.24 23.94 0.39
CA ARG A 101 -15.08 22.75 0.62
C ARG A 101 -14.65 21.58 -0.24
N ASP A 102 -14.25 21.80 -1.48
CA ASP A 102 -13.79 20.75 -2.37
C ASP A 102 -12.47 20.13 -1.91
N GLN A 103 -11.56 20.92 -1.36
CA GLN A 103 -10.32 20.42 -0.78
C GLN A 103 -10.59 19.57 0.47
N ILE A 104 -11.51 19.99 1.33
CA ILE A 104 -11.92 19.20 2.51
C ILE A 104 -12.57 17.88 2.08
N ASN A 105 -13.52 17.93 1.15
CA ASN A 105 -14.24 16.75 0.66
C ASN A 105 -13.33 15.75 -0.07
N ASN A 106 -12.25 16.22 -0.66
CA ASN A 106 -11.29 15.39 -1.40
C ASN A 106 -9.97 15.16 -0.64
N ALA A 107 -9.86 15.60 0.62
CA ALA A 107 -8.62 15.50 1.40
C ALA A 107 -8.09 14.06 1.45
N PHE A 108 -8.97 13.10 1.69
CA PHE A 108 -8.64 11.67 1.71
C PHE A 108 -7.97 11.22 0.40
N THR A 109 -8.60 11.46 -0.73
CA THR A 109 -8.08 11.04 -2.03
C THR A 109 -6.83 11.80 -2.44
N GLN A 110 -6.72 13.08 -2.06
CA GLN A 110 -5.53 13.89 -2.31
C GLN A 110 -4.32 13.40 -1.51
N LEU A 111 -4.49 13.07 -0.24
CA LEU A 111 -3.43 12.51 0.60
C LEU A 111 -2.99 11.15 0.08
N TYR A 112 -3.92 10.30 -0.31
CA TYR A 112 -3.62 9.01 -0.91
C TYR A 112 -2.83 9.15 -2.22
N TYR A 113 -3.23 10.10 -3.06
CA TYR A 113 -2.50 10.44 -4.29
C TYR A 113 -1.06 10.89 -3.99
N GLN A 114 -0.86 11.77 -3.00
CA GLN A 114 0.47 12.22 -2.59
C GLN A 114 1.33 11.06 -2.05
N PHE A 115 0.73 10.20 -1.24
CA PHE A 115 1.39 9.00 -0.76
C PHE A 115 1.89 8.13 -1.93
N PHE A 116 1.00 7.78 -2.85
CA PHE A 116 1.35 6.95 -4.00
C PHE A 116 2.42 7.60 -4.88
N LYS A 117 2.28 8.87 -5.15
CA LYS A 117 3.20 9.64 -6.01
C LYS A 117 4.63 9.71 -5.47
N HIS A 118 4.78 9.81 -4.14
CA HIS A 118 6.08 10.15 -3.55
C HIS A 118 6.70 9.06 -2.69
N ALA A 119 5.90 8.25 -1.98
CA ALA A 119 6.42 7.38 -0.94
C ALA A 119 7.35 6.26 -1.45
N PHE A 120 7.02 5.67 -2.60
CA PHE A 120 7.77 4.53 -3.13
C PHE A 120 8.94 4.91 -4.04
N GLY A 121 9.13 6.18 -4.35
CA GLY A 121 10.18 6.61 -5.28
C GLY A 121 10.05 6.04 -6.69
N LEU A 122 8.82 5.76 -7.13
CA LEU A 122 8.52 5.08 -8.41
C LEU A 122 9.15 5.78 -9.61
N GLN A 123 9.20 7.11 -9.60
CA GLN A 123 9.84 7.91 -10.65
C GLN A 123 11.34 7.61 -10.84
N TYR A 124 11.99 6.95 -9.86
CA TYR A 124 13.40 6.56 -9.89
C TYR A 124 13.59 5.04 -10.05
N SER A 125 12.51 4.27 -10.16
CA SER A 125 12.55 2.80 -10.16
C SER A 125 13.15 2.19 -11.43
N ASN A 126 13.28 2.97 -12.51
CA ASN A 126 13.71 2.51 -13.82
C ASN A 126 14.74 3.49 -14.40
N PRO A 127 15.98 3.52 -13.89
CA PRO A 127 16.98 4.50 -14.28
C PRO A 127 17.45 4.35 -15.73
N ASP A 128 17.46 3.14 -16.27
CA ASP A 128 17.86 2.85 -17.67
C ASP A 128 16.76 3.13 -18.68
N ARG A 129 15.50 3.21 -18.23
CA ARG A 129 14.29 3.45 -19.05
C ARG A 129 14.08 2.46 -20.22
N MET A 130 14.90 1.41 -20.31
CA MET A 130 14.88 0.46 -21.41
C MET A 130 13.72 -0.52 -21.30
N SER A 131 13.32 -0.85 -20.09
CA SER A 131 12.20 -1.75 -19.81
C SER A 131 10.95 -0.94 -19.46
N GLN A 132 9.77 -1.44 -19.83
CA GLN A 132 8.52 -0.90 -19.32
C GLN A 132 8.28 -1.46 -17.93
N VAL A 133 7.87 -0.58 -16.98
CA VAL A 133 7.48 -0.96 -15.64
C VAL A 133 5.97 -0.84 -15.51
N SER A 134 5.28 -1.95 -15.32
CA SER A 134 3.84 -2.02 -15.06
C SER A 134 3.59 -2.02 -13.55
N LEU A 135 2.59 -1.26 -13.12
CA LEU A 135 2.17 -1.21 -11.72
C LEU A 135 0.80 -1.85 -11.56
N ARG A 136 0.67 -2.76 -10.61
CA ARG A 136 -0.62 -3.33 -10.18
C ARG A 136 -0.90 -2.85 -8.76
N LEU A 137 -2.06 -2.25 -8.54
CA LEU A 137 -2.41 -1.54 -7.32
C LEU A 137 -3.62 -2.20 -6.66
N TYR A 138 -3.45 -2.61 -5.42
CA TYR A 138 -4.50 -3.16 -4.58
C TYR A 138 -4.75 -2.26 -3.39
N PHE A 139 -5.97 -1.75 -3.29
CA PHE A 139 -6.45 -0.96 -2.16
C PHE A 139 -7.34 -1.82 -1.28
N ASP A 140 -7.33 -1.60 0.02
CA ASP A 140 -8.40 -2.11 0.87
C ASP A 140 -9.72 -1.37 0.55
N GLU A 141 -10.81 -1.77 1.16
CA GLU A 141 -12.11 -1.17 0.89
C GLU A 141 -12.10 0.33 1.22
N LEU A 142 -12.07 1.16 0.16
CA LEU A 142 -11.97 2.62 0.31
C LEU A 142 -13.25 3.18 0.92
N PRO A 143 -13.19 3.96 2.01
CA PRO A 143 -14.34 4.51 2.74
C PRO A 143 -14.96 5.73 2.03
N ILE A 144 -15.10 5.68 0.72
CA ILE A 144 -15.62 6.74 -0.14
C ILE A 144 -16.71 6.21 -1.06
N ASN A 145 -17.56 7.10 -1.57
CA ASN A 145 -18.66 6.70 -2.42
C ASN A 145 -18.20 6.28 -3.85
N PRO A 146 -19.04 5.56 -4.62
CA PRO A 146 -18.66 5.03 -5.94
C PRO A 146 -18.15 6.10 -6.92
N SER A 147 -18.74 7.30 -6.92
CA SER A 147 -18.29 8.40 -7.79
C SER A 147 -16.89 8.89 -7.40
N GLN A 148 -16.62 9.00 -6.10
CA GLN A 148 -15.30 9.37 -5.60
C GLN A 148 -14.26 8.27 -5.90
N LYS A 149 -14.64 6.97 -5.81
CA LYS A 149 -13.78 5.85 -6.19
C LYS A 149 -13.36 5.93 -7.65
N GLN A 150 -14.32 6.20 -8.52
CA GLN A 150 -14.05 6.35 -9.96
C GLN A 150 -13.13 7.54 -10.24
N ASN A 151 -13.38 8.68 -9.63
CA ASN A 151 -12.51 9.85 -9.75
C ASN A 151 -11.09 9.56 -9.21
N PHE A 152 -10.99 8.88 -8.07
CA PHE A 152 -9.71 8.49 -7.51
C PHE A 152 -8.91 7.58 -8.45
N LYS A 153 -9.54 6.53 -8.99
CA LYS A 153 -8.90 5.67 -10.00
C LYS A 153 -8.38 6.48 -11.19
N LYS A 154 -9.21 7.38 -11.70
CA LYS A 154 -8.81 8.26 -12.80
C LYS A 154 -7.58 9.10 -12.44
N PHE A 155 -7.53 9.70 -11.24
CA PHE A 155 -6.35 10.45 -10.79
C PHE A 155 -5.08 9.60 -10.74
N ILE A 156 -5.19 8.33 -10.31
CA ILE A 156 -4.03 7.42 -10.29
C ILE A 156 -3.58 7.07 -11.72
N VAL A 157 -4.51 6.82 -12.64
CA VAL A 157 -4.17 6.56 -14.06
C VAL A 157 -3.55 7.80 -14.70
N ASP A 158 -4.13 8.98 -14.46
CA ASP A 158 -3.62 10.26 -14.99
C ASP A 158 -2.22 10.58 -14.44
N LEU A 159 -1.87 10.11 -13.23
CA LEU A 159 -0.52 10.23 -12.71
C LEU A 159 0.50 9.49 -13.58
N GLY A 160 0.13 8.35 -14.17
CA GLY A 160 0.95 7.62 -15.13
C GLY A 160 1.32 8.47 -16.36
N GLN A 161 0.53 9.48 -16.70
CA GLN A 161 0.79 10.42 -17.79
C GLN A 161 1.63 11.64 -17.36
N SER A 162 1.99 11.75 -16.09
CA SER A 162 2.88 12.81 -15.62
C SER A 162 4.29 12.66 -16.18
N SER A 163 4.99 13.77 -16.40
CA SER A 163 6.34 13.75 -16.98
C SER A 163 7.32 12.85 -16.22
N ASN A 164 7.24 12.83 -14.90
CA ASN A 164 8.12 12.01 -14.07
C ASN A 164 7.89 10.50 -14.28
N PHE A 165 6.62 10.09 -14.39
CA PHE A 165 6.25 8.69 -14.59
C PHE A 165 6.50 8.23 -16.03
N LEU A 166 6.21 9.09 -17.01
CA LEU A 166 6.56 8.84 -18.41
C LEU A 166 8.08 8.72 -18.59
N ASN A 167 8.84 9.60 -17.98
CA ASN A 167 10.30 9.55 -18.02
C ASN A 167 10.88 8.28 -17.38
N ALA A 168 10.19 7.69 -16.42
CA ALA A 168 10.56 6.41 -15.82
C ALA A 168 9.97 5.21 -16.57
N ASN A 169 9.27 5.42 -17.69
CA ASN A 169 8.58 4.37 -18.46
C ASN A 169 7.62 3.53 -17.62
N LEU A 170 6.88 4.21 -16.71
CA LEU A 170 5.89 3.59 -15.84
C LEU A 170 4.54 3.53 -16.53
N LEU A 171 3.87 2.39 -16.44
CA LEU A 171 2.54 2.16 -16.98
C LEU A 171 1.56 1.85 -15.83
N ILE A 172 0.48 2.62 -15.78
CA ILE A 172 -0.64 2.39 -14.88
C ILE A 172 -1.91 2.32 -15.75
N ARG A 173 -2.61 1.19 -15.69
CA ARG A 173 -3.88 0.99 -16.41
C ARG A 173 -5.03 0.89 -15.43
N ASP A 174 -6.22 1.26 -15.86
CA ASP A 174 -7.42 1.18 -15.01
C ASP A 174 -7.71 -0.24 -14.52
N GLU A 175 -7.49 -1.23 -15.38
CA GLU A 175 -7.64 -2.66 -15.06
C GLU A 175 -6.64 -3.18 -14.02
N ASP A 176 -5.52 -2.48 -13.84
CA ASP A 176 -4.50 -2.85 -12.85
C ASP A 176 -4.77 -2.24 -11.46
N ILE A 177 -5.89 -1.51 -11.29
CA ILE A 177 -6.30 -0.89 -10.03
C ILE A 177 -7.55 -1.60 -9.50
N ALA A 178 -7.42 -2.29 -8.37
CA ALA A 178 -8.51 -3.05 -7.77
C ALA A 178 -8.63 -2.79 -6.26
N GLU A 179 -9.87 -2.87 -5.75
CA GLU A 179 -10.11 -3.01 -4.32
C GLU A 179 -10.07 -4.49 -3.97
N VAL A 180 -9.41 -4.83 -2.87
CA VAL A 180 -9.30 -6.19 -2.36
C VAL A 180 -9.57 -6.18 -0.86
N ARG A 181 -10.17 -7.25 -0.36
CA ARG A 181 -10.37 -7.40 1.08
C ARG A 181 -9.05 -7.84 1.72
N SER A 182 -8.67 -7.21 2.82
CA SER A 182 -7.41 -7.49 3.52
C SER A 182 -7.24 -8.96 3.90
N HIS A 183 -8.33 -9.69 4.16
CA HIS A 183 -8.25 -11.11 4.52
C HIS A 183 -7.97 -12.05 3.34
N ASP A 184 -8.18 -11.60 2.11
CA ASP A 184 -7.99 -12.43 0.90
C ASP A 184 -6.51 -12.48 0.47
N HIS A 185 -5.69 -11.55 0.96
CA HIS A 185 -4.27 -11.46 0.64
C HIS A 185 -3.40 -11.45 1.89
N VAL A 186 -2.44 -12.39 1.96
CA VAL A 186 -1.56 -12.52 3.13
C VAL A 186 -0.78 -11.24 3.41
N ILE A 187 -0.28 -10.56 2.38
CA ILE A 187 0.49 -9.31 2.54
C ILE A 187 -0.41 -8.19 3.08
N SER A 188 -1.62 -8.04 2.56
CA SER A 188 -2.61 -7.08 3.08
C SER A 188 -3.05 -7.45 4.50
N SER A 189 -3.23 -8.77 4.77
CA SER A 189 -3.69 -9.25 6.08
C SER A 189 -2.67 -9.07 7.21
N LEU A 190 -1.44 -8.67 6.93
CA LEU A 190 -0.41 -8.35 7.93
C LEU A 190 -0.55 -6.94 8.52
N GLY A 191 -1.60 -6.21 8.13
CA GLY A 191 -1.91 -4.91 8.69
C GLY A 191 -0.77 -3.91 8.46
N ILE A 192 -0.65 -3.42 7.23
CA ILE A 192 0.38 -2.43 6.87
C ILE A 192 0.06 -1.06 7.48
N CYS A 193 -1.20 -0.85 7.85
CA CYS A 193 -1.64 0.30 8.64
C CYS A 193 -1.98 -0.07 10.08
N PRO A 194 -1.62 0.76 11.05
CA PRO A 194 -1.89 0.56 12.47
C PRO A 194 -3.37 0.73 12.83
#